data_305f4944f8c4879e95e7f07518ec4cc7
#
_entry.id   305f4944f8c4879e95e7f07518ec4cc7
#
_cell.length_a   1.000
_cell.length_b   1.000
_cell.length_c   1.000
_cell.angle_alpha   90.00
_cell.angle_beta   90.00
_cell.angle_gamma   90.00
#
_symmetry.space_group_name_H-M   'P 1'
#
loop_
_entity.id
_entity.type
_entity.pdbx_description
1 polymer ?
#
loop_
_entity_poly.entity_id
_entity_poly.type
_entity_poly.pdbx_seq_one_letter_code
_entity_poly.pdbx_strand_id
1 'polypeptide(L)'
;MKNDVLEKIRDRSVVAAVTHDHARVWLLNDESRDPVCEVTRATPIVRHVRAAQDHHGHASEVAEVPYFTELAAVLSVASNVVLVGHGVGKSNAVNRFINHLDVHREALRNRIAATGTANITAMSGGQIIEEARRKWAQADH
;
A
#
# COMPACT_ATOMS: atom_id res chain seq x y z
N MET A 1 6.96 -7.04 -15.68
CA MET A 1 6.29 -6.06 -15.08
C MET A 1 6.52 -6.05 -13.64
N LYS A 2 6.26 -7.11 -12.91
CA LYS A 2 6.47 -7.06 -11.49
C LYS A 2 7.93 -6.81 -11.15
N ASN A 3 8.87 -7.38 -11.94
CA ASN A 3 10.27 -7.16 -11.67
C ASN A 3 10.67 -5.70 -11.82
N ASP A 4 10.06 -5.00 -12.76
CA ASP A 4 10.36 -3.58 -12.94
C ASP A 4 9.90 -2.79 -11.72
N VAL A 5 8.75 -3.14 -11.17
CA VAL A 5 8.23 -2.47 -10.00
C VAL A 5 9.14 -2.73 -8.81
N LEU A 6 9.57 -3.98 -8.62
CA LEU A 6 10.42 -4.31 -7.49
C LEU A 6 11.77 -3.58 -7.58
N GLU A 7 12.29 -3.42 -8.79
CA GLU A 7 13.54 -2.69 -8.95
C GLU A 7 13.38 -1.22 -8.58
N LYS A 8 12.25 -0.61 -8.90
CA LYS A 8 12.03 0.78 -8.58
C LYS A 8 11.87 1.00 -7.09
N ILE A 9 11.37 0.01 -6.37
CA ILE A 9 11.08 0.14 -4.95
C ILE A 9 12.25 -0.33 -4.08
N ARG A 10 13.13 -1.15 -4.65
CA ARG A 10 14.16 -1.80 -3.85
C ARG A 10 15.02 -0.79 -3.11
N ASP A 11 15.11 -0.98 -1.80
CA ASP A 11 15.90 -0.13 -0.92
C ASP A 11 15.46 1.34 -0.89
N ARG A 12 14.21 1.60 -1.27
CA ARG A 12 13.68 2.95 -1.25
C ARG A 12 12.61 3.07 -0.18
N SER A 13 12.30 4.29 0.18
CA SER A 13 11.21 4.56 1.12
C SER A 13 9.95 4.83 0.30
N VAL A 14 8.87 4.18 0.67
CA VAL A 14 7.63 4.24 -0.10
C VAL A 14 6.43 4.51 0.78
N VAL A 15 5.36 4.99 0.18
CA VAL A 15 4.07 5.08 0.84
C VAL A 15 3.10 4.20 0.07
N ALA A 16 2.28 3.45 0.78
CA ALA A 16 1.22 2.68 0.19
C ALA A 16 -0.11 3.21 0.71
N ALA A 17 -0.98 3.62 -0.19
CA ALA A 17 -2.33 4.04 0.16
C ALA A 17 -3.21 2.82 -0.03
N VAL A 18 -3.75 2.29 1.06
CA VAL A 18 -4.41 1.00 1.05
C VAL A 18 -5.89 1.16 1.34
N THR A 19 -6.72 0.67 0.45
CA THR A 19 -8.15 0.57 0.70
C THR A 19 -8.53 -0.90 0.70
N HIS A 20 -9.80 -1.20 0.89
CA HIS A 20 -10.24 -2.59 0.85
C HIS A 20 -10.17 -3.17 -0.56
N ASP A 21 -10.15 -2.31 -1.58
CA ASP A 21 -10.20 -2.77 -2.96
C ASP A 21 -8.87 -2.69 -3.69
N HIS A 22 -8.01 -1.81 -3.30
CA HIS A 22 -6.75 -1.64 -4.01
C HIS A 22 -5.73 -0.91 -3.15
N ALA A 23 -4.49 -0.99 -3.56
CA ALA A 23 -3.41 -0.25 -2.92
C ALA A 23 -2.55 0.36 -4.01
N ARG A 24 -2.16 1.60 -3.83
CA ARG A 24 -1.24 2.27 -4.75
C ARG A 24 0.02 2.60 -3.99
N VAL A 25 1.14 2.50 -4.66
CA VAL A 25 2.44 2.68 -4.02
C VAL A 25 3.20 3.81 -4.72
N TRP A 26 3.71 4.73 -3.96
CA TRP A 26 4.51 5.85 -4.48
C TRP A 26 5.88 5.83 -3.80
N LEU A 27 6.87 6.41 -4.46
CA LEU A 27 8.17 6.62 -3.84
C LEU A 27 8.12 7.92 -3.04
N LEU A 28 8.62 7.90 -1.82
CA LEU A 28 8.51 9.06 -0.96
C LEU A 28 9.50 10.15 -1.31
N ASN A 29 10.66 9.77 -1.80
CA ASN A 29 11.70 10.75 -2.07
C ASN A 29 11.90 11.04 -3.52
N ASP A 30 10.91 10.77 -4.34
CA ASP A 30 11.00 11.01 -5.76
C ASP A 30 10.13 12.21 -6.07
N GLU A 31 10.46 12.93 -7.12
CA GLU A 31 9.66 14.06 -7.51
C GLU A 31 8.42 13.64 -8.27
N SER A 32 8.39 12.42 -8.76
CA SER A 32 7.22 11.96 -9.49
C SER A 32 6.04 11.82 -8.56
N ARG A 33 4.88 12.22 -9.03
CA ARG A 33 3.66 12.07 -8.26
C ARG A 33 2.80 10.94 -8.79
N ASP A 34 3.35 10.15 -9.70
CA ASP A 34 2.63 9.01 -10.23
C ASP A 34 2.94 7.77 -9.42
N PRO A 35 1.97 6.91 -9.19
CA PRO A 35 2.25 5.69 -8.43
C PRO A 35 3.17 4.78 -9.20
N VAL A 36 4.02 4.06 -8.49
CA VAL A 36 4.89 3.09 -9.09
C VAL A 36 4.07 1.88 -9.53
N CYS A 37 3.07 1.52 -8.77
CA CYS A 37 2.23 0.39 -9.11
C CYS A 37 0.93 0.43 -8.35
N GLU A 38 0.02 -0.44 -8.74
CA GLU A 38 -1.23 -0.63 -8.06
C GLU A 38 -1.47 -2.11 -7.93
N VAL A 39 -1.97 -2.56 -6.79
CA VAL A 39 -2.37 -3.94 -6.57
C VAL A 39 -3.86 -3.91 -6.29
N THR A 40 -4.65 -4.69 -7.00
CA THR A 40 -6.09 -4.69 -6.81
C THR A 40 -6.56 -6.00 -6.20
N ARG A 41 -7.65 -5.91 -5.45
CA ARG A 41 -8.18 -7.09 -4.81
C ARG A 41 -8.84 -8.03 -5.80
N ALA A 42 -9.51 -7.46 -6.80
CA ALA A 42 -10.21 -8.28 -7.78
C ALA A 42 -9.25 -9.13 -8.60
N THR A 43 -8.08 -8.58 -8.92
CA THR A 43 -7.07 -9.36 -9.58
C THR A 43 -5.79 -9.02 -8.84
N PRO A 44 -5.42 -9.79 -7.86
CA PRO A 44 -4.28 -9.43 -7.02
C PRO A 44 -2.97 -9.66 -7.73
N ILE A 45 -2.70 -8.86 -8.70
CA ILE A 45 -1.42 -8.85 -9.39
C ILE A 45 -0.99 -7.42 -9.51
N VAL A 46 0.27 -7.22 -9.69
CA VAL A 46 0.83 -5.90 -9.81
C VAL A 46 0.48 -5.34 -11.19
N ARG A 47 -0.14 -4.12 -11.25
CA ARG A 47 -0.46 -3.53 -12.48
C ARG A 47 -0.09 -2.14 -12.51
N HIS A 48 0.09 -1.60 -13.70
CA HIS A 48 0.24 -0.24 -13.84
C HIS A 48 -0.98 0.40 -14.16
N VAL A 49 -1.88 -0.14 -14.83
CA VAL A 49 -3.01 0.53 -15.30
C VAL A 49 -4.13 -0.18 -14.92
N ARG A 50 -5.17 0.24 -14.67
CA ARG A 50 -6.22 -0.33 -14.24
C ARG A 50 -7.16 -0.80 -15.09
N ALA A 51 -7.91 -1.44 -14.96
CA ALA A 51 -8.71 -1.75 -15.83
C ALA A 51 -9.86 -2.22 -15.46
N ALA A 52 -10.52 -2.54 -15.31
CA ALA A 52 -11.63 -2.79 -15.12
C ALA A 52 -12.34 -3.66 -14.84
N GLN A 53 -12.98 -4.18 -14.69
CA GLN A 53 -13.67 -4.91 -14.59
C GLN A 53 -14.29 -5.32 -13.91
N ASP A 54 -14.89 -5.69 -13.28
CA ASP A 54 -15.54 -5.94 -12.75
C ASP A 54 -15.97 -6.70 -12.18
N HIS A 55 -16.49 -7.11 -11.51
CA HIS A 55 -16.83 -7.79 -10.97
C HIS A 55 -17.52 -8.19 -10.25
N HIS A 56 -17.80 -8.62 -9.51
CA HIS A 56 -18.49 -9.05 -8.98
C HIS A 56 -18.35 -9.41 -7.95
N GLY A 57 -18.37 -9.26 -7.45
CA GLY A 57 -18.05 -9.40 -6.58
C GLY A 57 -18.20 -9.91 -5.39
N HIS A 58 -18.35 -10.74 -4.94
CA HIS A 58 -18.54 -10.99 -3.74
C HIS A 58 -17.52 -11.71 -3.25
N ALA A 59 -16.64 -11.77 -3.31
CA ALA A 59 -15.73 -12.39 -2.91
C ALA A 59 -15.03 -12.06 -1.89
N SER A 60 -15.13 -11.27 -1.44
CA SER A 60 -14.75 -10.76 -0.39
C SER A 60 -13.67 -11.34 0.38
N GLU A 61 -13.81 -11.97 1.41
CA GLU A 61 -12.76 -12.27 2.26
C GLU A 61 -11.80 -13.20 1.67
N VAL A 62 -12.22 -14.03 0.81
CA VAL A 62 -11.35 -14.95 0.14
C VAL A 62 -10.32 -14.20 -0.67
N ALA A 63 -10.70 -13.09 -1.27
CA ALA A 63 -9.78 -12.34 -2.08
C ALA A 63 -8.86 -11.45 -1.27
N GLU A 64 -9.12 -11.28 0.01
CA GLU A 64 -8.30 -10.42 0.83
C GLU A 64 -6.90 -10.98 1.02
N VAL A 65 -6.77 -12.27 1.26
CA VAL A 65 -5.46 -12.87 1.51
C VAL A 65 -4.55 -12.77 0.28
N PRO A 66 -5.01 -13.13 -0.93
CA PRO A 66 -4.14 -12.96 -2.09
C PRO A 66 -3.78 -11.50 -2.34
N TYR A 67 -4.71 -10.59 -2.09
CA TYR A 67 -4.45 -9.17 -2.25
C TYR A 67 -3.34 -8.72 -1.29
N PHE A 68 -3.45 -9.07 -0.02
CA PHE A 68 -2.46 -8.68 0.97
C PHE A 68 -1.12 -9.39 0.72
N THR A 69 -1.16 -10.63 0.26
CA THR A 69 0.05 -11.37 -0.05
C THR A 69 0.82 -10.69 -1.18
N GLU A 70 0.12 -10.25 -2.21
CA GLU A 70 0.78 -9.60 -3.32
C GLU A 70 1.31 -8.21 -2.91
N LEU A 71 0.54 -7.46 -2.14
CA LEU A 71 0.98 -6.17 -1.68
C LEU A 71 2.22 -6.32 -0.80
N ALA A 72 2.23 -7.31 0.09
CA ALA A 72 3.37 -7.55 0.95
C ALA A 72 4.61 -7.92 0.12
N ALA A 73 4.42 -8.70 -0.92
CA ALA A 73 5.55 -9.09 -1.78
C ALA A 73 6.17 -7.86 -2.43
N VAL A 74 5.34 -6.93 -2.88
CA VAL A 74 5.85 -5.71 -3.50
C VAL A 74 6.59 -4.86 -2.47
N LEU A 75 6.02 -4.68 -1.29
CA LEU A 75 6.60 -3.80 -0.30
C LEU A 75 7.81 -4.38 0.39
N SER A 76 8.02 -5.68 0.29
CA SER A 76 9.07 -6.34 1.06
C SER A 76 10.48 -5.93 0.63
N VAL A 77 10.64 -5.38 -0.55
CA VAL A 77 11.96 -4.94 -1.02
C VAL A 77 12.26 -3.49 -0.63
N ALA A 78 11.29 -2.78 -0.09
CA ALA A 78 11.50 -1.38 0.30
C ALA A 78 12.26 -1.32 1.62
N SER A 79 12.97 -0.22 1.83
CA SER A 79 13.67 -0.06 3.10
C SER A 79 12.74 0.43 4.19
N ASN A 80 11.80 1.30 3.86
CA ASN A 80 10.83 1.82 4.83
C ASN A 80 9.50 2.00 4.15
N VAL A 81 8.43 1.75 4.87
CA VAL A 81 7.09 1.84 4.30
C VAL A 81 6.22 2.68 5.23
N VAL A 82 5.48 3.63 4.65
CA VAL A 82 4.44 4.33 5.37
C VAL A 82 3.11 3.83 4.81
N LEU A 83 2.18 3.48 5.66
CA LEU A 83 0.87 3.01 5.22
C LEU A 83 -0.17 4.06 5.54
N VAL A 84 -0.96 4.44 4.56
CA VAL A 84 -2.04 5.41 4.76
C VAL A 84 -3.33 4.75 4.32
N GLY A 85 -4.30 4.72 5.20
CA GLY A 85 -5.58 4.10 4.91
C GLY A 85 -6.69 5.13 4.82
N HIS A 86 -7.86 4.68 4.37
CA HIS A 86 -9.00 5.54 4.24
C HIS A 86 -9.94 5.25 5.40
N GLY A 87 -10.44 6.27 6.03
CA GLY A 87 -11.39 6.10 7.11
C GLY A 87 -10.71 5.76 8.42
N VAL A 88 -11.49 5.47 9.42
CA VAL A 88 -11.00 5.20 10.74
C VAL A 88 -11.58 3.92 11.25
N GLY A 89 -11.09 3.40 12.31
CA GLY A 89 -11.65 2.24 12.95
C GLY A 89 -10.86 0.99 12.76
N LYS A 90 -11.27 -0.05 13.47
CA LYS A 90 -10.51 -1.27 13.47
C LYS A 90 -10.60 -2.05 12.19
N SER A 91 -11.65 -1.84 11.43
CA SER A 91 -11.81 -2.55 10.18
C SER A 91 -11.13 -1.81 9.03
N ASN A 92 -10.40 -0.75 9.32
CA ASN A 92 -9.63 -0.05 8.31
C ASN A 92 -8.71 -1.03 7.61
N ALA A 93 -8.55 -0.89 6.31
CA ALA A 93 -7.76 -1.82 5.51
C ALA A 93 -6.30 -1.86 5.95
N VAL A 94 -5.76 -0.74 6.41
CA VAL A 94 -4.38 -0.71 6.89
C VAL A 94 -4.25 -1.59 8.12
N ASN A 95 -5.20 -1.53 9.05
CA ASN A 95 -5.12 -2.36 10.25
C ASN A 95 -5.21 -3.83 9.89
N ARG A 96 -6.06 -4.18 8.94
CA ARG A 96 -6.16 -5.56 8.51
C ARG A 96 -4.89 -6.03 7.83
N PHE A 97 -4.27 -5.16 7.05
CA PHE A 97 -3.02 -5.49 6.40
C PHE A 97 -1.90 -5.69 7.42
N ILE A 98 -1.84 -4.83 8.43
CA ILE A 98 -0.84 -4.97 9.48
C ILE A 98 -1.02 -6.29 10.22
N ASN A 99 -2.24 -6.68 10.50
CA ASN A 99 -2.49 -7.97 11.15
C ASN A 99 -2.00 -9.11 10.26
N HIS A 100 -2.18 -9.00 8.96
CA HIS A 100 -1.69 -9.99 8.01
C HIS A 100 -0.16 -10.08 8.10
N LEU A 101 0.52 -8.94 8.17
CA LEU A 101 1.97 -8.93 8.24
C LEU A 101 2.47 -9.53 9.55
N ASP A 102 1.79 -9.27 10.64
CA ASP A 102 2.21 -9.81 11.93
C ASP A 102 2.23 -11.33 11.90
N VAL A 103 1.35 -11.93 11.13
CA VAL A 103 1.27 -13.38 11.06
C VAL A 103 2.19 -13.94 9.98
N HIS A 104 2.26 -13.28 8.84
CA HIS A 104 2.90 -13.86 7.67
C HIS A 104 4.21 -13.20 7.25
N ARG A 105 4.46 -11.96 7.63
CA ARG A 105 5.64 -11.26 7.15
C ARG A 105 6.18 -10.32 8.21
N GLU A 106 6.68 -10.90 9.27
CA GLU A 106 7.16 -10.09 10.39
C GLU A 106 8.31 -9.17 9.98
N ALA A 107 9.17 -9.61 9.09
CA ALA A 107 10.27 -8.75 8.66
C ALA A 107 9.78 -7.47 8.00
N LEU A 108 8.72 -7.58 7.19
CA LEU A 108 8.15 -6.38 6.58
C LEU A 108 7.44 -5.56 7.63
N ARG A 109 6.76 -6.19 8.56
CA ARG A 109 6.08 -5.47 9.63
C ARG A 109 7.05 -4.55 10.34
N ASN A 110 8.29 -4.99 10.53
CA ASN A 110 9.30 -4.19 11.22
C ASN A 110 9.79 -3.02 10.39
N ARG A 111 9.50 -2.98 9.10
CA ARG A 111 9.90 -1.87 8.25
C ARG A 111 8.80 -0.85 8.09
N ILE A 112 7.63 -1.05 8.71
CA ILE A 112 6.57 -0.06 8.63
C ILE A 112 6.96 1.09 9.55
N ALA A 113 7.30 2.21 8.94
CA ALA A 113 7.82 3.35 9.68
C ALA A 113 6.72 4.18 10.31
N ALA A 114 5.55 4.22 9.70
CA ALA A 114 4.44 5.00 10.20
C ALA A 114 3.15 4.53 9.55
N THR A 115 2.04 4.79 10.21
CA THR A 115 0.74 4.50 9.65
C THR A 115 -0.17 5.68 9.94
N GLY A 116 -1.19 5.84 9.14
CA GLY A 116 -2.16 6.90 9.37
C GLY A 116 -3.38 6.73 8.51
N THR A 117 -4.29 7.67 8.65
CA THR A 117 -5.51 7.65 7.85
C THR A 117 -5.71 9.03 7.25
N ALA A 118 -6.36 9.08 6.11
CA ALA A 118 -6.68 10.32 5.44
C ALA A 118 -7.76 10.00 4.41
N ASN A 119 -8.33 11.04 3.81
CA ASN A 119 -9.34 10.82 2.79
C ASN A 119 -8.63 10.59 1.46
N ILE A 120 -7.96 9.44 1.36
CA ILE A 120 -7.06 9.18 0.24
C ILE A 120 -7.78 9.09 -1.09
N THR A 121 -9.07 8.78 -1.10
CA THR A 121 -9.79 8.71 -2.36
C THR A 121 -10.01 10.09 -2.96
N ALA A 122 -9.90 11.14 -2.15
CA ALA A 122 -10.06 12.50 -2.64
C ALA A 122 -8.72 13.21 -2.78
N MET A 123 -7.61 12.52 -2.59
CA MET A 123 -6.31 13.18 -2.60
C MET A 123 -5.53 12.82 -3.86
N SER A 124 -4.73 13.77 -4.34
CA SER A 124 -3.85 13.48 -5.44
C SER A 124 -2.64 12.71 -4.93
N GLY A 125 -1.84 12.17 -5.84
CA GLY A 125 -0.64 11.47 -5.44
C GLY A 125 0.31 12.35 -4.65
N GLY A 126 0.46 13.60 -5.07
CA GLY A 126 1.32 14.52 -4.33
C GLY A 126 0.84 14.78 -2.93
N GLN A 127 -0.48 14.87 -2.74
CA GLN A 127 -1.04 15.06 -1.41
C GLN A 127 -0.83 13.82 -0.53
N ILE A 128 -0.93 12.64 -1.10
CA ILE A 128 -0.68 11.41 -0.36
C ILE A 128 0.78 11.33 0.07
N ILE A 129 1.69 11.71 -0.82
CA ILE A 129 3.11 11.71 -0.49
C ILE A 129 3.40 12.69 0.64
N GLU A 130 2.80 13.88 0.57
CA GLU A 130 3.00 14.86 1.63
C GLU A 130 2.45 14.38 2.95
N GLU A 131 1.29 13.75 2.92
CA GLU A 131 0.70 13.23 4.13
C GLU A 131 1.58 12.13 4.72
N ALA A 132 2.15 11.28 3.88
CA ALA A 132 3.02 10.23 4.35
C ALA A 132 4.29 10.79 4.99
N ARG A 133 4.85 11.83 4.40
CA ARG A 133 6.03 12.45 4.97
C ARG A 133 5.74 13.04 6.34
N ARG A 134 4.57 13.65 6.48
CA ARG A 134 4.18 14.22 7.75
C ARG A 134 3.99 13.15 8.81
N LYS A 135 3.33 12.03 8.45
CA LYS A 135 3.13 10.94 9.39
C LYS A 135 4.45 10.35 9.84
N TRP A 136 5.38 10.20 8.92
CA TRP A 136 6.67 9.64 9.26
C TRP A 136 7.43 10.58 10.20
N ALA A 137 7.36 11.88 9.94
CA ALA A 137 8.03 12.83 10.82
C ALA A 137 7.44 12.81 12.22
N GLN A 138 6.13 12.58 12.31
CA GLN A 138 5.49 12.54 13.60
C GLN A 138 5.71 11.24 14.35
N ALA A 139 5.97 10.19 13.64
CA ALA A 139 6.14 8.92 14.24
C ALA A 139 7.46 8.89 14.85
N ASP A 140 7.83 9.23 15.85
CA ASP A 140 9.00 9.41 16.26
C ASP A 140 9.83 8.35 16.36
N HIS A 141 10.84 8.37 16.15
CA HIS A 141 11.71 7.33 16.19
C HIS A 141 12.74 7.46 17.27
#